data_a69affe85516b963e6b0f8b036f34ec3
#
_entry.id   a69affe85516b963e6b0f8b036f34ec3
#
_cell.length_a   1.000
_cell.length_b   1.000
_cell.length_c   1.000
_cell.angle_alpha   90.00
_cell.angle_beta   90.00
_cell.angle_gamma   90.00
#
_symmetry.space_group_name_H-M   'P 1'
#
loop_
_entity.id
_entity.type
_entity.pdbx_description
1 polymer ?
#
loop_
_entity_poly.entity_id
_entity_poly.type
_entity_poly.pdbx_seq_one_letter_code
_entity_poly.pdbx_strand_id
1 'polypeptide(L)'
;LTITLFNGAVIWFKSAHDPDSLYGEDVYGAVIDEGSRCKEESWFALRSTLTATRALIRIIGNVKGRANWHYKLARRAESGEPDMRYTKIICWDAVEAGVLAQEEIEDAQRVLPEDVFNELYLCEPSDDGGNPFGLAAIKRQMLPGLLTDKPARVFGVDLARKRDYVVVIGLDEDGGCCRFERWQADWDQTVSRILGIVGETPTLVDESGVGDMPVQTLQKARYGVFEGYLFSAPSKQRLMEGLAVAIQQGQVWYPDGPIVNELETFEYEYTRTGVRYTAPDGMHDDCVCALALAVQHLATAPPPLAFAFA
;
A
#
# COMPACT_ATOMS: atom_id res chain seq x y z
N LEU A 1 20.43 24.09 -0.08
CA LEU A 1 20.62 24.79 1.19
C LEU A 1 22.07 24.57 1.65
N THR A 2 22.70 25.62 2.20
CA THR A 2 24.10 25.58 2.67
C THR A 2 24.17 26.20 4.06
N ILE A 3 24.94 25.57 4.95
CA ILE A 3 25.28 26.12 6.27
C ILE A 3 26.81 26.28 6.36
N THR A 4 27.28 27.46 6.71
CA THR A 4 28.70 27.70 6.99
C THR A 4 28.89 27.76 8.51
N LEU A 5 29.77 26.93 9.03
CA LEU A 5 30.11 26.87 10.45
C LEU A 5 31.13 27.97 10.80
N PHE A 6 31.26 28.27 12.10
CA PHE A 6 32.17 29.30 12.61
C PHE A 6 33.67 29.05 12.30
N ASN A 7 34.05 27.78 12.06
CA ASN A 7 35.41 27.38 11.67
C ASN A 7 35.64 27.38 10.14
N GLY A 8 34.67 27.87 9.36
CA GLY A 8 34.71 27.90 7.91
C GLY A 8 34.30 26.64 7.20
N ALA A 9 33.98 25.56 7.93
CA ALA A 9 33.43 24.34 7.30
C ALA A 9 32.04 24.58 6.73
N VAL A 10 31.75 23.93 5.61
CA VAL A 10 30.49 24.11 4.88
C VAL A 10 29.75 22.79 4.84
N ILE A 11 28.45 22.84 5.19
CA ILE A 11 27.51 21.70 5.08
C ILE A 11 26.56 22.01 3.92
N TRP A 12 26.52 21.12 2.93
CA TRP A 12 25.58 21.20 1.82
C TRP A 12 24.43 20.21 2.01
N PHE A 13 23.21 20.71 1.86
CA PHE A 13 22.03 19.86 1.74
C PHE A 13 21.64 19.76 0.28
N LYS A 14 21.82 18.59 -0.30
CA LYS A 14 21.53 18.30 -1.69
C LYS A 14 20.42 17.28 -1.81
N SER A 15 19.66 17.30 -2.91
CA SER A 15 18.69 16.25 -3.24
C SER A 15 19.40 15.10 -3.91
N ALA A 16 19.06 13.87 -3.53
CA ALA A 16 19.53 12.65 -4.19
C ALA A 16 18.63 12.21 -5.37
N HIS A 17 17.67 13.05 -5.78
CA HIS A 17 16.78 12.75 -6.91
C HIS A 17 17.51 12.76 -8.26
N ASP A 18 18.49 13.65 -8.39
CA ASP A 18 19.38 13.77 -9.56
C ASP A 18 20.81 13.40 -9.13
N PRO A 19 21.27 12.17 -9.42
CA PRO A 19 22.60 11.70 -9.05
C PRO A 19 23.73 12.56 -9.62
N ASP A 20 23.55 13.12 -10.82
CA ASP A 20 24.59 13.91 -11.49
C ASP A 20 24.89 15.22 -10.75
N SER A 21 23.93 15.75 -10.02
CA SER A 21 24.10 16.94 -9.18
C SER A 21 25.01 16.73 -7.96
N LEU A 22 25.35 15.50 -7.64
CA LEU A 22 26.17 15.12 -6.50
C LEU A 22 27.65 15.06 -6.80
N TYR A 23 28.04 15.04 -8.10
CA TYR A 23 29.45 15.07 -8.52
C TYR A 23 30.08 16.48 -8.38
N GLY A 24 31.41 16.54 -8.48
CA GLY A 24 32.17 17.76 -8.75
C GLY A 24 32.87 18.40 -7.54
N GLU A 25 32.66 17.90 -6.33
CA GLU A 25 33.28 18.43 -5.13
C GLU A 25 33.94 17.33 -4.31
N ASP A 26 35.14 17.55 -3.79
CA ASP A 26 35.75 16.68 -2.79
C ASP A 26 35.16 16.99 -1.41
N VAL A 27 34.56 16.00 -0.75
CA VAL A 27 33.90 16.18 0.54
C VAL A 27 34.60 15.38 1.65
N TYR A 28 34.52 15.85 2.89
CA TYR A 28 35.17 15.27 4.08
C TYR A 28 34.23 14.39 4.90
N GLY A 29 33.01 14.21 4.45
CA GLY A 29 32.01 13.32 5.03
C GLY A 29 30.71 13.48 4.30
N ALA A 30 29.89 12.43 4.29
CA ALA A 30 28.56 12.47 3.73
C ALA A 30 27.58 11.66 4.59
N VAL A 31 26.32 12.11 4.59
CA VAL A 31 25.20 11.37 5.15
C VAL A 31 24.15 11.23 4.06
N ILE A 32 23.71 10.00 3.78
CA ILE A 32 22.53 9.74 3.00
C ILE A 32 21.40 9.44 3.98
N ASP A 33 20.40 10.30 3.99
CA ASP A 33 19.17 10.08 4.73
C ASP A 33 18.14 9.40 3.84
N GLU A 34 17.33 8.50 4.41
CA GLU A 34 16.35 7.66 3.69
C GLU A 34 16.99 6.87 2.53
N GLY A 35 18.13 6.22 2.78
CA GLY A 35 18.93 5.54 1.76
C GLY A 35 18.16 4.55 0.88
N SER A 36 17.19 3.82 1.45
CA SER A 36 16.35 2.89 0.70
C SER A 36 15.43 3.55 -0.36
N ARG A 37 15.20 4.88 -0.22
CA ARG A 37 14.40 5.68 -1.16
C ARG A 37 15.24 6.42 -2.20
N CYS A 38 16.56 6.43 -2.02
CA CYS A 38 17.48 7.03 -2.97
C CYS A 38 17.82 6.03 -4.09
N LYS A 39 18.14 6.54 -5.28
CA LYS A 39 18.67 5.73 -6.37
C LYS A 39 20.08 5.23 -6.03
N GLU A 40 20.43 4.03 -6.46
CA GLU A 40 21.78 3.47 -6.24
C GLU A 40 22.88 4.32 -6.89
N GLU A 41 22.57 4.96 -8.02
CA GLU A 41 23.48 5.87 -8.71
C GLU A 41 23.89 7.06 -7.82
N SER A 42 23.03 7.52 -6.92
CA SER A 42 23.36 8.56 -5.93
C SER A 42 24.41 8.09 -4.94
N TRP A 43 24.38 6.81 -4.55
CA TRP A 43 25.43 6.19 -3.77
C TRP A 43 26.76 6.16 -4.54
N PHE A 44 26.75 5.77 -5.82
CA PHE A 44 27.97 5.74 -6.65
C PHE A 44 28.56 7.14 -6.81
N ALA A 45 27.74 8.15 -7.06
CA ALA A 45 28.17 9.52 -7.17
C ALA A 45 28.86 10.01 -5.87
N LEU A 46 28.20 9.85 -4.73
CA LEU A 46 28.76 10.24 -3.43
C LEU A 46 30.03 9.45 -3.09
N ARG A 47 30.07 8.16 -3.36
CA ARG A 47 31.25 7.33 -3.12
C ARG A 47 32.47 7.84 -3.90
N SER A 48 32.27 8.38 -5.10
CA SER A 48 33.35 8.95 -5.91
C SER A 48 33.89 10.26 -5.31
N THR A 49 33.03 11.14 -4.78
CA THR A 49 33.42 12.42 -4.19
C THR A 49 34.18 12.28 -2.86
N LEU A 50 34.11 11.11 -2.22
CA LEU A 50 34.81 10.80 -0.98
C LEU A 50 36.19 10.15 -1.21
N THR A 51 36.53 9.84 -2.47
CA THR A 51 37.73 9.05 -2.80
C THR A 51 39.02 9.80 -2.46
N ALA A 52 39.13 11.08 -2.81
CA ALA A 52 40.33 11.88 -2.56
C ALA A 52 40.57 12.12 -1.08
N THR A 53 39.53 12.32 -0.31
CA THR A 53 39.59 12.62 1.14
C THR A 53 39.63 11.37 2.02
N ARG A 54 39.30 10.19 1.46
CA ARG A 54 39.06 8.93 2.19
C ARG A 54 38.08 9.09 3.34
N ALA A 55 37.11 9.94 3.15
CA ALA A 55 36.17 10.31 4.18
C ALA A 55 35.08 9.25 4.40
N LEU A 56 34.44 9.33 5.57
CA LEU A 56 33.36 8.41 5.94
C LEU A 56 32.06 8.82 5.32
N ILE A 57 31.25 7.80 5.00
CA ILE A 57 29.85 7.96 4.63
C ILE A 57 28.97 7.25 5.65
N ARG A 58 27.88 7.88 6.04
CA ARG A 58 26.84 7.27 6.86
C ARG A 58 25.56 7.20 6.02
N ILE A 59 24.92 6.05 6.02
CA ILE A 59 23.66 5.84 5.31
C ILE A 59 22.62 5.45 6.36
N ILE A 60 21.51 6.15 6.39
CA ILE A 60 20.43 5.97 7.35
C ILE A 60 19.14 5.73 6.57
N GLY A 61 18.25 4.91 7.09
CA GLY A 61 16.92 4.67 6.50
C GLY A 61 16.38 3.31 6.88
N ASN A 62 15.08 3.16 6.70
CA ASN A 62 14.39 1.88 6.86
C ASN A 62 14.71 0.95 5.70
N VAL A 63 14.42 -0.34 5.86
CA VAL A 63 14.51 -1.31 4.76
C VAL A 63 13.36 -1.10 3.77
N LYS A 64 13.55 -1.55 2.53
CA LYS A 64 12.53 -1.56 1.48
C LYS A 64 12.77 -2.77 0.58
N GLY A 65 12.24 -3.93 0.97
CA GLY A 65 12.44 -5.18 0.27
C GLY A 65 13.90 -5.65 0.20
N ARG A 66 14.12 -6.93 -0.06
CA ARG A 66 15.46 -7.55 -0.11
C ARG A 66 16.26 -7.21 -1.37
N ALA A 67 15.58 -6.84 -2.45
CA ALA A 67 16.23 -6.46 -3.70
C ALA A 67 16.89 -5.07 -3.64
N ASN A 68 16.51 -4.23 -2.67
CA ASN A 68 16.97 -2.85 -2.53
C ASN A 68 18.50 -2.78 -2.28
N TRP A 69 19.18 -1.83 -2.94
CA TRP A 69 20.64 -1.65 -2.84
C TRP A 69 21.09 -1.33 -1.40
N HIS A 70 20.31 -0.51 -0.67
CA HIS A 70 20.61 -0.14 0.72
C HIS A 70 20.59 -1.36 1.64
N TYR A 71 19.59 -2.24 1.49
CA TYR A 71 19.54 -3.50 2.23
C TYR A 71 20.70 -4.43 1.89
N LYS A 72 21.03 -4.58 0.59
CA LYS A 72 22.20 -5.39 0.15
C LYS A 72 23.49 -4.85 0.75
N LEU A 73 23.68 -3.52 0.81
CA LEU A 73 24.84 -2.90 1.40
C LEU A 73 24.89 -3.14 2.93
N ALA A 74 23.76 -3.02 3.61
CA ALA A 74 23.64 -3.33 5.04
C ALA A 74 24.00 -4.81 5.34
N ARG A 75 23.56 -5.74 4.52
CA ARG A 75 23.91 -7.17 4.64
C ARG A 75 25.39 -7.43 4.47
N ARG A 76 26.06 -6.75 3.53
CA ARG A 76 27.51 -6.81 3.37
C ARG A 76 28.23 -6.31 4.62
N ALA A 77 27.80 -5.18 5.17
CA ALA A 77 28.39 -4.65 6.41
C ALA A 77 28.20 -5.61 7.60
N GLU A 78 27.01 -6.22 7.74
CA GLU A 78 26.71 -7.19 8.79
C GLU A 78 27.51 -8.49 8.66
N SER A 79 27.85 -8.92 7.43
CA SER A 79 28.71 -10.07 7.18
C SER A 79 30.20 -9.82 7.50
N GLY A 80 30.55 -8.62 7.99
CA GLY A 80 31.92 -8.29 8.42
C GLY A 80 32.83 -7.82 7.29
N GLU A 81 32.28 -7.23 6.21
CA GLU A 81 33.12 -6.65 5.16
C GLU A 81 34.03 -5.56 5.73
N PRO A 82 35.32 -5.53 5.38
CA PRO A 82 36.28 -4.56 5.89
C PRO A 82 35.82 -3.13 5.68
N ASP A 83 36.13 -2.27 6.68
CA ASP A 83 35.81 -0.84 6.68
C ASP A 83 34.30 -0.50 6.67
N MET A 84 33.44 -1.49 6.82
CA MET A 84 31.99 -1.29 6.96
C MET A 84 31.51 -1.61 8.39
N ARG A 85 30.53 -0.86 8.84
CA ARG A 85 29.83 -1.09 10.11
C ARG A 85 28.32 -1.02 9.89
N TYR A 86 27.62 -1.89 10.59
CA TYR A 86 26.16 -1.97 10.55
C TYR A 86 25.60 -1.83 11.97
N THR A 87 24.52 -1.06 12.08
CA THR A 87 23.73 -0.97 13.32
C THR A 87 22.26 -1.03 12.92
N LYS A 88 21.54 -1.97 13.51
CA LYS A 88 20.09 -2.08 13.42
C LYS A 88 19.48 -1.48 14.68
N ILE A 89 18.51 -0.58 14.55
CA ILE A 89 17.71 -0.02 15.64
C ILE A 89 16.25 -0.25 15.28
N ILE A 90 15.53 -0.97 16.12
CA ILE A 90 14.10 -1.22 15.94
C ILE A 90 13.27 -0.36 16.89
N CYS A 91 11.96 -0.28 16.67
CA CYS A 91 11.07 0.51 17.51
C CYS A 91 11.14 0.14 19.00
N TRP A 92 11.35 -1.15 19.32
CA TRP A 92 11.45 -1.61 20.72
C TRP A 92 12.71 -1.11 21.42
N ASP A 93 13.82 -0.95 20.70
CA ASP A 93 15.02 -0.31 21.25
C ASP A 93 14.74 1.16 21.62
N ALA A 94 13.94 1.86 20.82
CA ALA A 94 13.54 3.23 21.08
C ALA A 94 12.53 3.33 22.24
N VAL A 95 11.67 2.36 22.42
CA VAL A 95 10.77 2.24 23.58
C VAL A 95 11.59 2.01 24.86
N GLU A 96 12.54 1.07 24.85
CA GLU A 96 13.43 0.80 25.98
C GLU A 96 14.27 2.02 26.37
N ALA A 97 14.70 2.80 25.37
CA ALA A 97 15.42 4.03 25.57
C ALA A 97 14.52 5.22 26.03
N GLY A 98 13.21 5.03 26.14
CA GLY A 98 12.26 6.07 26.55
C GLY A 98 12.04 7.16 25.50
N VAL A 99 12.36 6.89 24.23
CA VAL A 99 12.18 7.81 23.10
C VAL A 99 10.79 7.69 22.50
N LEU A 100 10.22 6.47 22.44
CA LEU A 100 8.88 6.19 21.95
C LEU A 100 8.00 5.61 23.07
N ALA A 101 6.71 5.88 23.02
CA ALA A 101 5.74 5.24 23.90
C ALA A 101 5.36 3.87 23.34
N GLN A 102 5.23 2.88 24.23
CA GLN A 102 4.90 1.51 23.85
C GLN A 102 3.51 1.44 23.19
N GLU A 103 2.55 2.18 23.73
CA GLU A 103 1.17 2.22 23.24
C GLU A 103 1.06 2.67 21.79
N GLU A 104 1.93 3.61 21.36
CA GLU A 104 1.99 4.08 19.98
C GLU A 104 2.49 2.98 19.03
N ILE A 105 3.43 2.15 19.47
CA ILE A 105 3.94 1.03 18.68
C ILE A 105 2.90 -0.09 18.57
N GLU A 106 2.21 -0.39 19.66
CA GLU A 106 1.13 -1.39 19.69
C GLU A 106 -0.05 -0.95 18.81
N ASP A 107 -0.38 0.35 18.79
CA ASP A 107 -1.40 0.90 17.90
C ASP A 107 -0.97 0.80 16.43
N ALA A 108 0.26 1.18 16.11
CA ALA A 108 0.81 1.04 14.76
C ALA A 108 0.80 -0.42 14.29
N GLN A 109 1.17 -1.37 15.15
CA GLN A 109 1.15 -2.80 14.83
C GLN A 109 -0.27 -3.32 14.54
N ARG A 110 -1.28 -2.74 15.18
CA ARG A 110 -2.67 -3.14 14.98
C ARG A 110 -3.28 -2.59 13.69
N VAL A 111 -2.88 -1.39 13.26
CA VAL A 111 -3.50 -0.68 12.12
C VAL A 111 -2.72 -0.80 10.82
N LEU A 112 -1.44 -1.19 10.86
CA LEU A 112 -0.62 -1.36 9.66
C LEU A 112 -0.60 -2.82 9.21
N PRO A 113 -0.51 -3.08 7.89
CA PRO A 113 -0.15 -4.40 7.37
C PRO A 113 1.16 -4.90 7.98
N GLU A 114 1.26 -6.22 8.21
CA GLU A 114 2.39 -6.82 8.91
C GLU A 114 3.73 -6.51 8.24
N ASP A 115 3.82 -6.64 6.93
CA ASP A 115 5.03 -6.35 6.15
C ASP A 115 5.41 -4.87 6.17
N VAL A 116 4.43 -3.95 6.15
CA VAL A 116 4.67 -2.51 6.31
C VAL A 116 5.19 -2.21 7.71
N PHE A 117 4.59 -2.81 8.75
CA PHE A 117 5.07 -2.67 10.13
C PHE A 117 6.48 -3.23 10.28
N ASN A 118 6.75 -4.42 9.73
CA ASN A 118 8.07 -5.06 9.79
C ASN A 118 9.14 -4.22 9.11
N GLU A 119 8.87 -3.64 7.93
CA GLU A 119 9.81 -2.77 7.24
C GLU A 119 10.07 -1.44 7.98
N LEU A 120 9.01 -0.78 8.44
CA LEU A 120 9.11 0.57 9.04
C LEU A 120 9.57 0.57 10.49
N TYR A 121 9.17 -0.44 11.27
CA TYR A 121 9.37 -0.46 12.72
C TYR A 121 10.38 -1.51 13.18
N LEU A 122 10.51 -2.64 12.45
CA LEU A 122 11.44 -3.72 12.84
C LEU A 122 12.65 -3.82 11.91
N CYS A 123 12.76 -3.00 10.87
CA CYS A 123 13.81 -3.08 9.85
C CYS A 123 13.95 -4.50 9.27
N GLU A 124 12.81 -5.16 9.01
CA GLU A 124 12.73 -6.48 8.39
C GLU A 124 12.14 -6.36 7.01
N PRO A 125 12.88 -6.71 5.95
CA PRO A 125 12.41 -6.57 4.59
C PRO A 125 11.36 -7.64 4.26
N SER A 126 10.32 -7.26 3.53
CA SER A 126 9.38 -8.20 2.95
C SER A 126 10.05 -9.10 1.91
N ASP A 127 9.62 -10.34 1.83
CA ASP A 127 10.05 -11.28 0.79
C ASP A 127 9.24 -11.14 -0.51
N ASP A 128 8.09 -10.50 -0.44
CA ASP A 128 7.07 -10.46 -1.49
C ASP A 128 7.25 -9.33 -2.53
N GLY A 129 8.45 -8.77 -2.64
CA GLY A 129 8.82 -7.86 -3.73
C GLY A 129 8.04 -6.53 -3.78
N GLY A 130 7.38 -6.13 -2.69
CA GLY A 130 6.55 -4.92 -2.63
C GLY A 130 5.05 -5.20 -2.74
N ASN A 131 4.61 -6.46 -2.64
CA ASN A 131 3.20 -6.81 -2.56
C ASN A 131 2.65 -6.49 -1.15
N PRO A 132 1.61 -5.63 -1.02
CA PRO A 132 1.13 -5.19 0.30
C PRO A 132 0.28 -6.24 1.02
N PHE A 133 -0.21 -7.25 0.30
CA PHE A 133 -1.16 -8.24 0.84
C PHE A 133 -0.49 -9.49 1.37
N GLY A 134 0.74 -9.79 0.88
CA GLY A 134 1.49 -11.00 1.21
C GLY A 134 1.01 -12.22 0.42
N LEU A 135 1.85 -12.77 -0.47
CA LEU A 135 1.48 -13.87 -1.38
C LEU A 135 0.93 -15.11 -0.66
N ALA A 136 1.47 -15.43 0.53
CA ALA A 136 0.98 -16.54 1.34
C ALA A 136 -0.41 -16.27 1.92
N ALA A 137 -0.69 -15.01 2.33
CA ALA A 137 -1.99 -14.62 2.84
C ALA A 137 -3.04 -14.61 1.73
N ILE A 138 -2.70 -14.08 0.54
CA ILE A 138 -3.59 -14.11 -0.64
C ILE A 138 -4.08 -15.54 -0.90
N LYS A 139 -3.16 -16.50 -0.98
CA LYS A 139 -3.50 -17.91 -1.26
C LYS A 139 -4.31 -18.56 -0.14
N ARG A 140 -4.06 -18.20 1.09
CA ARG A 140 -4.80 -18.74 2.25
C ARG A 140 -6.27 -18.30 2.29
N GLN A 141 -6.57 -17.13 1.72
CA GLN A 141 -7.92 -16.57 1.69
C GLN A 141 -8.71 -16.94 0.41
N MET A 142 -8.14 -17.75 -0.47
CA MET A 142 -8.85 -18.27 -1.63
C MET A 142 -9.96 -19.24 -1.21
N LEU A 143 -11.19 -18.99 -1.66
CA LEU A 143 -12.27 -19.96 -1.60
C LEU A 143 -12.02 -21.06 -2.63
N PRO A 144 -12.14 -22.35 -2.26
CA PRO A 144 -11.96 -23.45 -3.20
C PRO A 144 -13.10 -23.46 -4.23
N GLY A 145 -12.97 -22.66 -5.27
CA GLY A 145 -13.71 -22.76 -6.52
C GLY A 145 -15.09 -22.14 -6.59
N LEU A 146 -15.69 -21.62 -5.53
CA LEU A 146 -17.05 -21.07 -5.55
C LEU A 146 -17.24 -19.87 -4.64
N LEU A 147 -18.18 -19.00 -5.03
CA LEU A 147 -18.72 -17.93 -4.19
C LEU A 147 -19.52 -18.54 -3.03
N THR A 148 -19.66 -17.80 -1.92
CA THR A 148 -20.52 -18.24 -0.82
C THR A 148 -22.00 -18.14 -1.24
N ASP A 149 -22.85 -19.03 -0.70
CA ASP A 149 -24.29 -19.03 -0.98
C ASP A 149 -25.08 -18.01 -0.10
N LYS A 150 -24.38 -17.26 0.75
CA LYS A 150 -24.99 -16.27 1.62
C LYS A 150 -25.39 -15.01 0.84
N PRO A 151 -26.43 -14.28 1.28
CA PRO A 151 -26.78 -13.00 0.69
C PRO A 151 -25.69 -11.96 0.91
N ALA A 152 -25.50 -11.08 -0.07
CA ALA A 152 -24.58 -9.97 0.07
C ALA A 152 -25.03 -9.01 1.20
N ARG A 153 -24.13 -8.67 2.09
CA ARG A 153 -24.29 -7.67 3.13
C ARG A 153 -23.97 -6.28 2.61
N VAL A 154 -22.95 -6.19 1.76
CA VAL A 154 -22.47 -4.96 1.11
C VAL A 154 -21.95 -5.26 -0.29
N PHE A 155 -21.85 -4.22 -1.11
CA PHE A 155 -21.13 -4.27 -2.37
C PHE A 155 -20.04 -3.21 -2.44
N GLY A 156 -18.93 -3.52 -3.13
CA GLY A 156 -17.93 -2.60 -3.64
C GLY A 156 -17.96 -2.60 -5.16
N VAL A 157 -17.92 -1.42 -5.75
CA VAL A 157 -17.98 -1.24 -7.21
C VAL A 157 -16.85 -0.34 -7.67
N ASP A 158 -16.03 -0.86 -8.58
CA ASP A 158 -15.08 -0.08 -9.34
C ASP A 158 -15.62 0.19 -10.75
N LEU A 159 -15.65 1.47 -11.13
CA LEU A 159 -16.23 1.92 -12.39
C LEU A 159 -15.13 2.14 -13.44
N ALA A 160 -15.26 1.43 -14.55
CA ALA A 160 -14.30 1.48 -15.66
C ALA A 160 -14.11 2.88 -16.25
N ARG A 161 -12.84 3.25 -16.49
CA ARG A 161 -12.48 4.29 -17.49
C ARG A 161 -12.33 3.61 -18.85
N LYS A 162 -12.95 4.14 -19.89
CA LYS A 162 -12.87 3.82 -21.35
C LYS A 162 -12.30 2.47 -21.83
N ARG A 163 -11.40 1.79 -21.13
CA ARG A 163 -10.77 0.50 -21.50
C ARG A 163 -10.62 -0.47 -20.32
N ASP A 164 -10.96 -0.04 -19.10
CA ASP A 164 -10.87 -0.85 -17.90
C ASP A 164 -12.15 -1.66 -17.68
N TYR A 165 -12.15 -2.53 -16.70
CA TYR A 165 -13.32 -3.34 -16.38
C TYR A 165 -14.16 -2.69 -15.30
N VAL A 166 -15.47 -2.74 -15.46
CA VAL A 166 -16.37 -2.55 -14.32
C VAL A 166 -16.35 -3.81 -13.50
N VAL A 167 -16.11 -3.67 -12.21
CA VAL A 167 -16.09 -4.77 -11.26
C VAL A 167 -17.07 -4.54 -10.13
N VAL A 168 -17.89 -5.55 -9.84
CA VAL A 168 -18.83 -5.57 -8.71
C VAL A 168 -18.51 -6.76 -7.83
N ILE A 169 -18.21 -6.50 -6.57
CA ILE A 169 -17.93 -7.54 -5.56
C ILE A 169 -18.91 -7.38 -4.40
N GLY A 170 -19.66 -8.46 -4.12
CA GLY A 170 -20.52 -8.57 -2.95
C GLY A 170 -19.88 -9.41 -1.87
N LEU A 171 -19.85 -8.91 -0.64
CA LEU A 171 -19.43 -9.65 0.54
C LEU A 171 -20.64 -9.98 1.43
N ASP A 172 -20.64 -11.17 1.96
CA ASP A 172 -21.59 -11.58 2.99
C ASP A 172 -21.21 -11.01 4.38
N GLU A 173 -21.99 -11.32 5.41
CA GLU A 173 -21.77 -10.81 6.77
C GLU A 173 -20.47 -11.29 7.43
N ASP A 174 -19.91 -12.40 6.96
CA ASP A 174 -18.66 -12.96 7.49
C ASP A 174 -17.43 -12.50 6.69
N GLY A 175 -17.62 -11.80 5.56
CA GLY A 175 -16.55 -11.36 4.67
C GLY A 175 -16.27 -12.29 3.48
N GLY A 176 -17.11 -13.32 3.27
CA GLY A 176 -17.00 -14.19 2.10
C GLY A 176 -17.55 -13.52 0.84
N CYS A 177 -16.82 -13.65 -0.28
CA CYS A 177 -17.30 -13.16 -1.56
C CYS A 177 -18.48 -14.03 -2.03
N CYS A 178 -19.68 -13.45 -2.06
CA CYS A 178 -20.92 -14.09 -2.49
C CYS A 178 -21.37 -13.65 -3.90
N ARG A 179 -20.77 -12.58 -4.43
CA ARG A 179 -21.01 -12.11 -5.78
C ARG A 179 -19.73 -11.53 -6.37
N PHE A 180 -19.41 -11.93 -7.59
CA PHE A 180 -18.30 -11.39 -8.39
C PHE A 180 -18.74 -11.24 -9.84
N GLU A 181 -18.68 -10.01 -10.36
CA GLU A 181 -19.00 -9.70 -11.74
C GLU A 181 -17.93 -8.76 -12.30
N ARG A 182 -17.48 -9.02 -13.52
CA ARG A 182 -16.47 -8.24 -14.23
C ARG A 182 -16.84 -8.15 -15.70
N TRP A 183 -16.96 -6.92 -16.24
CA TRP A 183 -17.35 -6.75 -17.64
C TRP A 183 -16.86 -5.43 -18.22
N GLN A 184 -17.00 -5.29 -19.54
CA GLN A 184 -16.87 -4.04 -20.29
C GLN A 184 -18.18 -3.81 -21.05
N ALA A 185 -18.79 -2.65 -20.91
CA ALA A 185 -20.00 -2.27 -21.61
C ALA A 185 -20.11 -0.74 -21.68
N ASP A 186 -21.05 -0.23 -22.47
CA ASP A 186 -21.41 1.16 -22.41
C ASP A 186 -22.06 1.54 -21.07
N TRP A 187 -22.19 2.87 -20.85
CA TRP A 187 -22.63 3.37 -19.56
C TRP A 187 -24.09 2.98 -19.22
N ASP A 188 -25.01 3.04 -20.16
CA ASP A 188 -26.42 2.73 -19.91
C ASP A 188 -26.63 1.27 -19.55
N GLN A 189 -25.92 0.37 -20.24
CA GLN A 189 -25.91 -1.06 -19.93
C GLN A 189 -25.28 -1.33 -18.59
N THR A 190 -24.19 -0.64 -18.26
CA THR A 190 -23.49 -0.74 -16.98
C THR A 190 -24.38 -0.35 -15.81
N VAL A 191 -25.05 0.80 -15.88
CA VAL A 191 -26.00 1.25 -14.84
C VAL A 191 -27.09 0.21 -14.61
N SER A 192 -27.74 -0.23 -15.71
CA SER A 192 -28.82 -1.20 -15.62
C SER A 192 -28.36 -2.50 -14.99
N ARG A 193 -27.15 -2.97 -15.32
CA ARG A 193 -26.57 -4.19 -14.78
C ARG A 193 -26.23 -4.06 -13.29
N ILE A 194 -25.58 -2.95 -12.89
CA ILE A 194 -25.28 -2.70 -11.48
C ILE A 194 -26.58 -2.69 -10.65
N LEU A 195 -27.61 -1.95 -11.09
CA LEU A 195 -28.90 -1.89 -10.39
C LEU A 195 -29.55 -3.27 -10.25
N GLY A 196 -29.41 -4.12 -11.27
CA GLY A 196 -29.92 -5.49 -11.24
C GLY A 196 -29.15 -6.41 -10.29
N ILE A 197 -27.82 -6.25 -10.16
CA ILE A 197 -26.96 -7.06 -9.29
C ILE A 197 -27.14 -6.66 -7.83
N VAL A 198 -27.05 -5.36 -7.55
CA VAL A 198 -26.94 -4.82 -6.21
C VAL A 198 -28.27 -4.84 -5.45
N GLY A 199 -29.39 -4.66 -6.16
CA GLY A 199 -30.70 -4.55 -5.52
C GLY A 199 -30.76 -3.38 -4.54
N GLU A 200 -31.22 -3.63 -3.32
CA GLU A 200 -31.31 -2.66 -2.22
C GLU A 200 -30.12 -2.77 -1.24
N THR A 201 -29.08 -3.53 -1.59
CA THR A 201 -27.92 -3.74 -0.71
C THR A 201 -27.00 -2.53 -0.72
N PRO A 202 -26.54 -2.03 0.45
CA PRO A 202 -25.62 -0.91 0.56
C PRO A 202 -24.36 -1.13 -0.29
N THR A 203 -23.97 -0.10 -1.03
CA THR A 203 -22.92 -0.21 -2.07
C THR A 203 -22.00 1.01 -2.04
N LEU A 204 -20.70 0.76 -1.91
CA LEU A 204 -19.66 1.78 -2.03
C LEU A 204 -19.09 1.76 -3.45
N VAL A 205 -19.01 2.92 -4.11
CA VAL A 205 -18.66 3.04 -5.53
C VAL A 205 -17.50 4.00 -5.71
N ASP A 206 -16.48 3.62 -6.50
CA ASP A 206 -15.43 4.58 -6.90
C ASP A 206 -16.02 5.70 -7.77
N GLU A 207 -15.88 6.95 -7.30
CA GLU A 207 -16.31 8.14 -8.03
C GLU A 207 -15.14 8.91 -8.68
N SER A 208 -13.90 8.44 -8.54
CA SER A 208 -12.69 9.18 -8.93
C SER A 208 -12.44 9.18 -10.43
N GLY A 209 -12.94 8.18 -11.14
CA GLY A 209 -12.55 7.85 -12.51
C GLY A 209 -13.39 8.45 -13.61
N VAL A 210 -14.66 8.51 -13.42
CA VAL A 210 -15.67 8.83 -14.44
C VAL A 210 -16.39 10.16 -14.18
N GLY A 211 -15.97 10.90 -13.14
CA GLY A 211 -16.65 12.11 -12.67
C GLY A 211 -17.92 11.80 -11.88
N ASP A 212 -18.56 12.82 -11.34
CA ASP A 212 -19.71 12.70 -10.43
C ASP A 212 -20.97 12.10 -11.09
N MET A 213 -21.07 12.17 -12.43
CA MET A 213 -22.30 11.80 -13.16
C MET A 213 -22.71 10.33 -12.97
N PRO A 214 -21.81 9.34 -13.05
CA PRO A 214 -22.15 7.94 -12.86
C PRO A 214 -22.74 7.62 -11.49
N VAL A 215 -22.06 8.05 -10.44
CA VAL A 215 -22.51 7.82 -9.06
C VAL A 215 -23.81 8.53 -8.80
N GLN A 216 -23.98 9.77 -9.25
CA GLN A 216 -25.24 10.51 -9.15
C GLN A 216 -26.39 9.82 -9.90
N THR A 217 -26.13 9.17 -11.04
CA THR A 217 -27.15 8.42 -11.76
C THR A 217 -27.62 7.21 -10.97
N LEU A 218 -26.71 6.46 -10.37
CA LEU A 218 -27.02 5.34 -9.50
C LEU A 218 -27.80 5.80 -8.24
N GLN A 219 -27.36 6.89 -7.60
CA GLN A 219 -28.01 7.49 -6.43
C GLN A 219 -29.45 7.98 -6.74
N LYS A 220 -29.65 8.57 -7.92
CA LYS A 220 -30.99 8.98 -8.36
C LYS A 220 -31.91 7.80 -8.65
N ALA A 221 -31.34 6.70 -9.18
CA ALA A 221 -32.09 5.48 -9.44
C ALA A 221 -32.51 4.75 -8.14
N ARG A 222 -31.63 4.78 -7.12
CA ARG A 222 -31.89 4.18 -5.80
C ARG A 222 -31.29 5.00 -4.69
N TYR A 223 -32.12 5.81 -4.07
CA TYR A 223 -31.73 6.68 -2.97
C TYR A 223 -31.28 5.87 -1.72
N GLY A 224 -30.13 6.25 -1.15
CA GLY A 224 -29.60 5.65 0.07
C GLY A 224 -28.91 4.29 -0.10
N VAL A 225 -28.85 3.73 -1.32
CA VAL A 225 -28.16 2.47 -1.61
C VAL A 225 -26.69 2.71 -1.99
N PHE A 226 -26.42 3.75 -2.77
CA PHE A 226 -25.09 4.03 -3.30
C PHE A 226 -24.42 5.19 -2.59
N GLU A 227 -23.18 4.95 -2.15
CA GLU A 227 -22.28 5.95 -1.60
C GLU A 227 -21.02 6.06 -2.48
N GLY A 228 -20.60 7.28 -2.81
CA GLY A 228 -19.40 7.53 -3.59
C GLY A 228 -18.16 7.54 -2.70
N TYR A 229 -17.08 6.95 -3.17
CA TYR A 229 -15.78 7.00 -2.52
C TYR A 229 -14.75 7.66 -3.44
N LEU A 230 -14.25 8.82 -3.04
CA LEU A 230 -13.26 9.57 -3.83
C LEU A 230 -11.84 9.07 -3.53
N PHE A 231 -11.15 8.53 -4.54
CA PHE A 231 -9.74 8.17 -4.44
C PHE A 231 -8.85 9.42 -4.53
N SER A 232 -8.30 9.80 -3.43
CA SER A 232 -7.12 10.65 -3.31
C SER A 232 -5.92 9.77 -2.89
N ALA A 233 -4.69 10.26 -2.98
CA ALA A 233 -3.54 9.48 -2.51
C ALA A 233 -3.70 9.00 -1.05
N PRO A 234 -4.12 9.84 -0.07
CA PRO A 234 -4.33 9.38 1.30
C PRO A 234 -5.54 8.43 1.47
N SER A 235 -6.63 8.63 0.72
CA SER A 235 -7.80 7.74 0.87
C SER A 235 -7.56 6.37 0.22
N LYS A 236 -6.90 6.33 -0.96
CA LYS A 236 -6.49 5.06 -1.60
C LYS A 236 -5.50 4.29 -0.72
N GLN A 237 -4.54 5.00 -0.10
CA GLN A 237 -3.61 4.38 0.85
C GLN A 237 -4.36 3.69 2.00
N ARG A 238 -5.22 4.41 2.72
CA ARG A 238 -6.02 3.83 3.83
C ARG A 238 -6.89 2.66 3.39
N LEU A 239 -7.48 2.75 2.20
CA LEU A 239 -8.32 1.71 1.65
C LEU A 239 -7.53 0.42 1.40
N MET A 240 -6.33 0.53 0.79
CA MET A 240 -5.46 -0.61 0.50
C MET A 240 -4.84 -1.20 1.77
N GLU A 241 -4.46 -0.37 2.74
CA GLU A 241 -3.99 -0.83 4.06
C GLU A 241 -5.10 -1.61 4.79
N GLY A 242 -6.34 -1.13 4.76
CA GLY A 242 -7.49 -1.85 5.31
C GLY A 242 -7.72 -3.20 4.65
N LEU A 243 -7.62 -3.28 3.33
CA LEU A 243 -7.70 -4.54 2.60
C LEU A 243 -6.56 -5.49 2.96
N ALA A 244 -5.33 -4.99 3.06
CA ALA A 244 -4.17 -5.80 3.43
C ALA A 244 -4.34 -6.41 4.83
N VAL A 245 -4.78 -5.61 5.80
CA VAL A 245 -5.10 -6.11 7.16
C VAL A 245 -6.18 -7.18 7.12
N ALA A 246 -7.27 -6.97 6.36
CA ALA A 246 -8.37 -7.93 6.25
C ALA A 246 -7.90 -9.26 5.64
N ILE A 247 -7.05 -9.23 4.60
CA ILE A 247 -6.48 -10.43 3.99
C ILE A 247 -5.54 -11.15 4.96
N GLN A 248 -4.64 -10.43 5.61
CA GLN A 248 -3.64 -11.00 6.52
C GLN A 248 -4.29 -11.61 7.77
N GLN A 249 -5.34 -10.98 8.29
CA GLN A 249 -6.09 -11.45 9.46
C GLN A 249 -7.18 -12.48 9.14
N GLY A 250 -7.39 -12.81 7.86
CA GLY A 250 -8.40 -13.79 7.46
C GLY A 250 -9.83 -13.31 7.65
N GLN A 251 -10.09 -12.04 7.36
CA GLN A 251 -11.40 -11.40 7.49
C GLN A 251 -12.14 -11.29 6.15
N VAL A 252 -11.51 -11.69 5.05
CA VAL A 252 -12.11 -11.68 3.71
C VAL A 252 -11.68 -12.91 2.93
N TRP A 253 -12.62 -13.49 2.17
CA TRP A 253 -12.38 -14.64 1.29
C TRP A 253 -12.93 -14.35 -0.10
N TYR A 254 -12.22 -14.80 -1.13
CA TYR A 254 -12.56 -14.55 -2.53
C TYR A 254 -12.26 -15.75 -3.42
N PRO A 255 -12.94 -15.87 -4.59
CA PRO A 255 -12.67 -16.95 -5.55
C PRO A 255 -11.32 -16.80 -6.22
N ASP A 256 -10.76 -17.89 -6.70
CA ASP A 256 -9.62 -17.90 -7.62
C ASP A 256 -9.95 -17.15 -8.92
N GLY A 257 -8.92 -16.69 -9.63
CA GLY A 257 -9.03 -16.03 -10.93
C GLY A 257 -8.60 -14.58 -10.93
N PRO A 258 -9.35 -13.65 -11.60
CA PRO A 258 -8.91 -12.27 -11.77
C PRO A 258 -8.59 -11.53 -10.47
N ILE A 259 -9.35 -11.77 -9.40
CA ILE A 259 -9.10 -11.14 -8.09
C ILE A 259 -7.71 -11.54 -7.56
N VAL A 260 -7.41 -12.85 -7.57
CA VAL A 260 -6.13 -13.37 -7.08
C VAL A 260 -4.98 -12.86 -7.95
N ASN A 261 -5.13 -12.90 -9.27
CA ASN A 261 -4.10 -12.43 -10.20
C ASN A 261 -3.76 -10.95 -9.99
N GLU A 262 -4.76 -10.10 -9.79
CA GLU A 262 -4.53 -8.68 -9.52
C GLU A 262 -3.93 -8.46 -8.12
N LEU A 263 -4.37 -9.19 -7.09
CA LEU A 263 -3.77 -9.13 -5.76
C LEU A 263 -2.30 -9.56 -5.76
N GLU A 264 -1.93 -10.64 -6.46
CA GLU A 264 -0.54 -11.14 -6.53
C GLU A 264 0.40 -10.17 -7.25
N THR A 265 -0.11 -9.40 -8.21
CA THR A 265 0.70 -8.45 -9.00
C THR A 265 0.67 -7.03 -8.47
N PHE A 266 -0.16 -6.74 -7.48
CA PHE A 266 -0.30 -5.41 -6.90
C PHE A 266 0.94 -5.00 -6.12
N GLU A 267 1.35 -3.73 -6.26
CA GLU A 267 2.58 -3.21 -5.68
C GLU A 267 2.34 -1.93 -4.88
N TYR A 268 3.25 -1.65 -3.97
CA TYR A 268 3.31 -0.36 -3.31
C TYR A 268 4.68 0.28 -3.50
N GLU A 269 4.68 1.59 -3.63
CA GLU A 269 5.87 2.41 -3.73
C GLU A 269 5.88 3.49 -2.65
N TYR A 270 7.00 3.62 -1.95
CA TYR A 270 7.20 4.75 -1.07
C TYR A 270 7.48 6.00 -1.88
N THR A 271 6.64 7.02 -1.68
CA THR A 271 6.83 8.35 -2.25
C THR A 271 7.25 9.34 -1.15
N ARG A 272 7.66 10.53 -1.54
CA ARG A 272 8.03 11.58 -0.57
C ARG A 272 6.89 11.98 0.39
N THR A 273 5.65 11.76 0.00
CA THR A 273 4.46 12.20 0.73
C THR A 273 3.61 11.05 1.28
N GLY A 274 4.07 9.79 1.17
CA GLY A 274 3.35 8.62 1.64
C GLY A 274 3.63 7.37 0.80
N VAL A 275 2.73 6.41 0.87
CA VAL A 275 2.79 5.17 0.09
C VAL A 275 1.82 5.27 -1.08
N ARG A 276 2.27 4.95 -2.28
CA ARG A 276 1.43 4.82 -3.47
C ARG A 276 1.15 3.35 -3.73
N TYR A 277 -0.12 3.01 -3.84
CA TYR A 277 -0.60 1.67 -4.16
C TYR A 277 -1.10 1.64 -5.60
N THR A 278 -0.61 0.71 -6.41
CA THR A 278 -0.95 0.61 -7.86
C THR A 278 -0.62 -0.76 -8.41
N ALA A 279 -1.29 -1.13 -9.52
CA ALA A 279 -0.81 -2.22 -10.35
C ALA A 279 0.39 -1.75 -11.18
N PRO A 280 1.32 -2.66 -11.57
CA PRO A 280 2.37 -2.38 -12.54
C PRO A 280 1.82 -1.91 -13.89
N ASP A 281 2.66 -1.20 -14.67
CA ASP A 281 2.27 -0.69 -16.00
C ASP A 281 1.74 -1.81 -16.90
N GLY A 282 0.53 -1.58 -17.44
CA GLY A 282 -0.17 -2.53 -18.31
C GLY A 282 -0.96 -3.62 -17.60
N MET A 283 -1.03 -3.60 -16.27
CA MET A 283 -1.89 -4.47 -15.47
C MET A 283 -3.10 -3.71 -14.91
N HIS A 284 -4.09 -4.46 -14.44
CA HIS A 284 -5.33 -3.93 -13.89
C HIS A 284 -5.34 -4.01 -12.37
N ASP A 285 -6.04 -3.07 -11.71
CA ASP A 285 -6.32 -3.07 -10.27
C ASP A 285 -7.83 -2.95 -9.95
N ASP A 286 -8.68 -3.14 -10.95
CA ASP A 286 -10.14 -2.98 -10.84
C ASP A 286 -10.75 -3.92 -9.79
N CYS A 287 -10.32 -5.20 -9.78
CA CYS A 287 -10.79 -6.18 -8.79
C CYS A 287 -10.27 -5.86 -7.38
N VAL A 288 -9.03 -5.41 -7.26
CA VAL A 288 -8.44 -4.99 -5.98
C VAL A 288 -9.20 -3.80 -5.41
N CYS A 289 -9.47 -2.78 -6.24
CA CYS A 289 -10.22 -1.60 -5.85
C CYS A 289 -11.66 -1.94 -5.42
N ALA A 290 -12.38 -2.74 -6.21
CA ALA A 290 -13.74 -3.17 -5.86
C ALA A 290 -13.78 -4.00 -4.56
N LEU A 291 -12.82 -4.91 -4.37
CA LEU A 291 -12.70 -5.71 -3.14
C LEU A 291 -12.41 -4.83 -1.92
N ALA A 292 -11.50 -3.87 -2.07
CA ALA A 292 -11.15 -2.94 -1.00
C ALA A 292 -12.35 -2.06 -0.58
N LEU A 293 -13.13 -1.58 -1.55
CA LEU A 293 -14.37 -0.84 -1.29
C LEU A 293 -15.40 -1.71 -0.55
N ALA A 294 -15.57 -2.97 -0.94
CA ALA A 294 -16.48 -3.89 -0.26
C ALA A 294 -16.04 -4.17 1.19
N VAL A 295 -14.74 -4.42 1.42
CA VAL A 295 -14.18 -4.62 2.77
C VAL A 295 -14.34 -3.38 3.64
N GLN A 296 -14.03 -2.19 3.12
CA GLN A 296 -14.22 -0.92 3.81
C GLN A 296 -15.69 -0.71 4.20
N HIS A 297 -16.61 -1.01 3.27
CA HIS A 297 -18.03 -0.83 3.51
C HIS A 297 -18.57 -1.83 4.56
N LEU A 298 -18.09 -3.08 4.51
CA LEU A 298 -18.45 -4.10 5.50
C LEU A 298 -17.98 -3.71 6.91
N ALA A 299 -16.76 -3.19 7.04
CA ALA A 299 -16.20 -2.76 8.32
C ALA A 299 -16.94 -1.57 8.94
N THR A 300 -17.59 -0.72 8.13
CA THR A 300 -18.35 0.45 8.58
C THR A 300 -19.85 0.20 8.66
N ALA A 301 -20.34 -0.93 8.13
CA ALA A 301 -21.75 -1.27 8.16
C ALA A 301 -22.25 -1.47 9.60
N PRO A 302 -23.43 -0.93 9.98
CA PRO A 302 -24.01 -1.22 11.28
C PRO A 302 -24.29 -2.72 11.42
N PRO A 303 -24.15 -3.29 12.62
CA PRO A 303 -24.43 -4.71 12.83
C PRO A 303 -25.85 -5.07 12.35
N PRO A 304 -26.09 -6.30 11.86
CA PRO A 304 -27.41 -6.72 11.46
C PRO A 304 -28.38 -6.61 12.63
N LEU A 305 -29.58 -6.06 12.39
CA LEU A 305 -30.61 -5.98 13.40
C LEU A 305 -31.01 -7.40 13.79
N ALA A 306 -30.57 -7.85 14.96
CA ALA A 306 -31.05 -9.09 15.55
C ALA A 306 -32.50 -8.88 16.03
N PHE A 307 -33.48 -9.30 15.25
CA PHE A 307 -34.84 -9.44 15.73
C PHE A 307 -34.91 -10.69 16.62
N ALA A 308 -34.81 -10.52 17.92
CA ALA A 308 -35.21 -11.55 18.85
C ALA A 308 -36.75 -11.64 18.82
N PHE A 309 -37.25 -12.63 18.12
CA PHE A 309 -38.66 -13.05 18.33
C PHE A 309 -38.74 -13.73 19.70
N ALA A 310 -39.36 -13.06 20.65
CA ALA A 310 -39.69 -13.61 21.97
C ALA A 310 -40.92 -14.53 21.87
#